data_2f3ceeb4a896cac6ab6bd8e97b6df381
#
_entry.id   2f3ceeb4a896cac6ab6bd8e97b6df381
#
_cell.length_a   1.000
_cell.length_b   1.000
_cell.length_c   1.000
_cell.angle_alpha   90.00
_cell.angle_beta   90.00
_cell.angle_gamma   90.00
#
_symmetry.space_group_name_H-M   'P 1'
#
loop_
_entity.id
_entity.type
_entity.pdbx_description
1 polymer ?
#
loop_
_entity_poly.entity_id
_entity_poly.type
_entity_poly.pdbx_seq_one_letter_code
_entity_poly.pdbx_strand_id
1 'polypeptide(L)'
;MCIRDRLHPGFGGRYADMLYPLKNAEAYNRNRRSLLLCGPGSRLAGEEGLEERVLARVDWERLDGMGAGELEALRDDPSLMEWPDGIPEEGARKIAARMLEDVRAGKPDLWEEARVGVRAADDYTLEMELRSPMPQLPLLLLHCTWFPVPRHAVEAHGGMLDRTGKWTRPGAAVGNGPFLMAEHRFNDYVEVRRNPRYRNASAVRLNGVRFLPTVNGFTETRMFFNGKLHVTNNVPPEMTAYARERGGDDFCQDDYYVTIFYRLNTSRAPLNDARVRRALSLAVDREALVRDVVCGGGQPCFGFTPDGAGYKTPHGVEFNPEKARSLLAQAGFPGGKGFPRLELMTTSREVQKTMAEAIQGMWKKHLGIHVDIRSCEWTAYKFAQNSMQYDFSSSSWSGDYLDPSSFLDLWGSASGNNNTGWFHPEYERLLAESRATGDQEKRMALLARAEALMLSESPVIPLYWA
;
A
#
# COMPACT_ATOMS: atom_id res chain seq x y z
N MET A 1 -22.40 -6.67 -2.13
CA MET A 1 -21.93 -7.43 -3.28
C MET A 1 -20.56 -7.00 -3.79
N CYS A 2 -20.30 -5.72 -4.01
CA CYS A 2 -19.02 -5.22 -4.54
C CYS A 2 -17.78 -5.49 -3.68
N ILE A 3 -17.92 -5.51 -2.36
CA ILE A 3 -16.80 -5.80 -1.45
C ILE A 3 -16.32 -7.22 -1.66
N ARG A 4 -17.22 -8.17 -1.74
CA ARG A 4 -16.91 -9.57 -1.94
C ARG A 4 -16.19 -9.81 -3.27
N ASP A 5 -16.65 -9.19 -4.34
CA ASP A 5 -16.10 -9.40 -5.69
C ASP A 5 -14.66 -8.87 -5.79
N ARG A 6 -14.33 -7.81 -5.05
CA ARG A 6 -12.96 -7.30 -4.93
C ARG A 6 -12.04 -8.21 -4.16
N LEU A 7 -12.58 -9.02 -3.26
CA LEU A 7 -11.86 -10.06 -2.53
C LEU A 7 -11.69 -11.35 -3.33
N HIS A 8 -12.38 -11.52 -4.47
CA HIS A 8 -12.29 -12.75 -5.24
C HIS A 8 -10.84 -13.05 -5.66
N PRO A 9 -10.28 -14.25 -5.38
CA PRO A 9 -8.89 -14.58 -5.66
C PRO A 9 -8.51 -14.35 -7.13
N GLY A 10 -9.39 -14.68 -8.06
CA GLY A 10 -9.22 -14.48 -9.49
C GLY A 10 -9.20 -13.01 -9.93
N PHE A 11 -9.69 -12.06 -9.11
CA PHE A 11 -9.68 -10.65 -9.44
C PHE A 11 -8.28 -10.03 -9.24
N GLY A 12 -7.53 -10.44 -8.20
CA GLY A 12 -6.16 -9.98 -7.92
C GLY A 12 -6.08 -8.47 -7.66
N GLY A 13 -7.02 -7.92 -6.89
CA GLY A 13 -7.07 -6.50 -6.56
C GLY A 13 -5.90 -6.09 -5.65
N ARG A 14 -5.19 -5.00 -5.99
CA ARG A 14 -4.03 -4.49 -5.23
C ARG A 14 -4.35 -4.07 -3.79
N TYR A 15 -5.57 -3.64 -3.56
CA TYR A 15 -6.05 -3.14 -2.27
C TYR A 15 -7.04 -4.10 -1.60
N ALA A 16 -6.95 -5.39 -1.92
CA ALA A 16 -7.78 -6.40 -1.27
C ALA A 16 -7.53 -6.46 0.24
N ASP A 17 -6.29 -6.22 0.66
CA ASP A 17 -5.85 -6.14 2.06
C ASP A 17 -6.60 -5.06 2.87
N MET A 18 -7.04 -3.97 2.25
CA MET A 18 -7.89 -2.96 2.90
C MET A 18 -9.25 -3.50 3.35
N LEU A 19 -9.69 -4.63 2.80
CA LEU A 19 -10.94 -5.30 3.15
C LEU A 19 -10.75 -6.43 4.20
N TYR A 20 -9.50 -6.76 4.56
CA TYR A 20 -9.20 -7.81 5.56
C TYR A 20 -9.69 -7.52 6.99
N PRO A 21 -9.99 -6.28 7.39
CA PRO A 21 -10.72 -6.04 8.64
C PRO A 21 -12.07 -6.76 8.73
N LEU A 22 -12.71 -7.06 7.60
CA LEU A 22 -13.92 -7.88 7.57
C LEU A 22 -13.59 -9.34 7.93
N LYS A 23 -14.47 -9.96 8.74
CA LYS A 23 -14.36 -11.36 9.11
C LYS A 23 -14.20 -12.25 7.86
N ASN A 24 -13.25 -13.16 7.90
CA ASN A 24 -12.94 -14.12 6.83
C ASN A 24 -12.52 -13.56 5.47
N ALA A 25 -12.38 -12.21 5.33
CA ALA A 25 -12.06 -11.58 4.06
C ALA A 25 -10.67 -11.98 3.54
N GLU A 26 -9.66 -12.04 4.43
CA GLU A 26 -8.31 -12.46 4.08
C GLU A 26 -8.26 -13.93 3.64
N ALA A 27 -8.92 -14.83 4.38
CA ALA A 27 -8.97 -16.27 4.06
C ALA A 27 -9.57 -16.49 2.66
N TYR A 28 -10.65 -15.78 2.36
CA TYR A 28 -11.28 -15.83 1.06
C TYR A 28 -10.39 -15.30 -0.05
N ASN A 29 -9.80 -14.10 0.13
CA ASN A 29 -8.97 -13.47 -0.90
C ASN A 29 -7.71 -14.27 -1.23
N ARG A 30 -7.05 -14.83 -0.22
CA ARG A 30 -5.85 -15.65 -0.38
C ARG A 30 -6.14 -17.07 -0.79
N ASN A 31 -7.42 -17.48 -0.86
CA ASN A 31 -7.87 -18.86 -1.09
C ASN A 31 -7.21 -19.86 -0.13
N ARG A 32 -7.01 -19.45 1.14
CA ARG A 32 -6.39 -20.26 2.18
C ARG A 32 -7.45 -20.80 3.12
N ARG A 33 -7.79 -22.07 2.95
CA ARG A 33 -8.76 -22.81 3.78
C ARG A 33 -8.33 -22.88 5.23
N SER A 34 -7.04 -23.02 5.46
CA SER A 34 -6.42 -23.02 6.79
C SER A 34 -6.80 -21.78 7.62
N LEU A 35 -6.85 -20.59 7.02
CA LEU A 35 -7.23 -19.38 7.73
C LEU A 35 -8.69 -19.38 8.22
N LEU A 36 -9.57 -20.21 7.62
CA LEU A 36 -10.94 -20.41 8.09
C LEU A 36 -11.04 -21.34 9.29
N LEU A 37 -10.02 -22.18 9.47
CA LEU A 37 -9.98 -23.19 10.51
C LEU A 37 -9.37 -22.67 11.82
N CYS A 38 -8.68 -21.50 11.79
CA CYS A 38 -7.88 -20.99 12.90
C CYS A 38 -8.43 -19.75 13.59
N GLY A 39 -9.38 -19.03 13.00
CA GLY A 39 -9.87 -17.74 13.52
C GLY A 39 -10.91 -17.88 14.65
N PRO A 40 -11.22 -16.79 15.38
CA PRO A 40 -12.31 -16.79 16.36
C PRO A 40 -13.63 -17.26 15.73
N GLY A 41 -14.26 -18.27 16.30
CA GLY A 41 -15.47 -18.88 15.77
C GLY A 41 -15.22 -19.82 14.57
N SER A 42 -13.98 -20.24 14.36
CA SER A 42 -13.62 -21.25 13.36
C SER A 42 -14.18 -22.62 13.71
N ARG A 43 -14.21 -23.53 12.71
CA ARG A 43 -14.76 -24.89 12.87
C ARG A 43 -13.96 -25.76 13.82
N LEU A 44 -12.68 -25.44 14.06
CA LEU A 44 -11.80 -26.16 14.96
C LEU A 44 -11.64 -25.47 16.31
N ALA A 45 -12.00 -24.20 16.44
CA ALA A 45 -11.94 -23.49 17.71
C ALA A 45 -13.03 -24.02 18.65
N GLY A 46 -12.59 -24.55 19.77
CA GLY A 46 -13.49 -25.18 20.80
C GLY A 46 -13.59 -26.68 20.73
N GLU A 47 -12.92 -27.36 19.80
CA GLU A 47 -12.73 -28.81 19.88
C GLU A 47 -11.69 -29.13 20.98
N GLU A 48 -11.94 -30.25 21.70
CA GLU A 48 -11.09 -30.67 22.81
C GLU A 48 -9.63 -30.86 22.35
N GLY A 49 -8.71 -30.14 22.99
CA GLY A 49 -7.28 -30.18 22.68
C GLY A 49 -6.82 -29.25 21.53
N LEU A 50 -7.72 -28.48 20.89
CA LEU A 50 -7.40 -27.56 19.80
C LEU A 50 -7.61 -26.09 20.23
N GLU A 51 -6.73 -25.60 21.12
CA GLU A 51 -6.74 -24.21 21.54
C GLU A 51 -6.26 -23.28 20.42
N GLU A 52 -6.91 -22.14 20.27
CA GLU A 52 -6.61 -21.11 19.25
C GLU A 52 -5.12 -20.72 19.21
N ARG A 53 -4.49 -20.53 20.37
CA ARG A 53 -3.06 -20.21 20.50
C ARG A 53 -2.12 -21.30 19.97
N VAL A 54 -2.56 -22.55 20.00
CA VAL A 54 -1.79 -23.70 19.51
C VAL A 54 -2.02 -23.89 18.02
N LEU A 55 -3.26 -23.74 17.55
CA LEU A 55 -3.61 -23.73 16.14
C LEU A 55 -2.87 -22.63 15.37
N ALA A 56 -2.62 -21.48 15.98
CA ALA A 56 -1.87 -20.38 15.34
C ALA A 56 -0.41 -20.75 15.00
N ARG A 57 0.17 -21.81 15.59
CA ARG A 57 1.54 -22.28 15.34
C ARG A 57 1.65 -23.42 14.35
N VAL A 58 0.53 -23.97 13.86
CA VAL A 58 0.51 -25.03 12.85
C VAL A 58 1.06 -24.50 11.53
N ASP A 59 1.83 -25.32 10.82
CA ASP A 59 2.32 -24.99 9.47
C ASP A 59 1.18 -25.13 8.43
N TRP A 60 0.33 -24.14 8.44
CA TRP A 60 -0.81 -24.07 7.54
C TRP A 60 -0.41 -23.89 6.08
N GLU A 61 0.76 -23.31 5.81
CA GLU A 61 1.24 -23.11 4.44
C GLU A 61 1.53 -24.46 3.79
N ARG A 62 2.13 -25.36 4.54
CA ARG A 62 2.36 -26.74 4.11
C ARG A 62 1.06 -27.50 3.90
N LEU A 63 0.11 -27.40 4.84
CA LEU A 63 -1.19 -28.06 4.74
C LEU A 63 -2.02 -27.56 3.54
N ASP A 64 -2.04 -26.26 3.27
CA ASP A 64 -2.74 -25.68 2.13
C ASP A 64 -2.14 -26.14 0.78
N GLY A 65 -0.86 -26.54 0.75
CA GLY A 65 -0.19 -27.07 -0.43
C GLY A 65 -0.43 -28.55 -0.69
N MET A 66 -0.96 -29.31 0.29
CA MET A 66 -1.16 -30.76 0.20
C MET A 66 -2.35 -31.13 -0.68
N GLY A 67 -2.16 -32.12 -1.55
CA GLY A 67 -3.22 -32.76 -2.30
C GLY A 67 -4.03 -33.79 -1.47
N ALA A 68 -5.14 -34.29 -2.03
CA ALA A 68 -6.02 -35.25 -1.33
C ALA A 68 -5.28 -36.50 -0.83
N GLY A 69 -4.38 -37.06 -1.63
CA GLY A 69 -3.60 -38.26 -1.24
C GLY A 69 -2.64 -38.01 -0.08
N GLU A 70 -1.99 -36.85 -0.05
CA GLU A 70 -1.07 -36.43 1.02
C GLU A 70 -1.85 -36.19 2.33
N LEU A 71 -3.02 -35.55 2.25
CA LEU A 71 -3.88 -35.29 3.39
C LEU A 71 -4.52 -36.59 3.92
N GLU A 72 -4.81 -37.60 3.08
CA GLU A 72 -5.22 -38.92 3.50
C GLU A 72 -4.11 -39.63 4.28
N ALA A 73 -2.89 -39.63 3.74
CA ALA A 73 -1.74 -40.20 4.40
C ALA A 73 -1.49 -39.52 5.76
N LEU A 74 -1.55 -38.21 5.81
CA LEU A 74 -1.35 -37.40 7.03
C LEU A 74 -2.46 -37.64 8.06
N ARG A 75 -3.72 -37.85 7.63
CA ARG A 75 -4.82 -38.24 8.53
C ARG A 75 -4.57 -39.57 9.16
N ASP A 76 -4.10 -40.53 8.38
CA ASP A 76 -3.90 -41.93 8.84
C ASP A 76 -2.62 -42.06 9.68
N ASP A 77 -1.59 -41.26 9.36
CA ASP A 77 -0.34 -41.19 10.11
C ASP A 77 0.10 -39.70 10.31
N PRO A 78 -0.32 -39.09 11.45
CA PRO A 78 0.06 -37.72 11.75
C PRO A 78 1.57 -37.46 11.90
N SER A 79 2.39 -38.49 12.10
CA SER A 79 3.84 -38.33 12.24
C SER A 79 4.55 -37.89 10.94
N LEU A 80 3.85 -37.90 9.80
CA LEU A 80 4.34 -37.41 8.53
C LEU A 80 4.56 -35.88 8.48
N MET A 81 4.11 -35.17 9.51
CA MET A 81 4.31 -33.75 9.68
C MET A 81 4.69 -33.43 11.14
N GLU A 82 5.57 -32.42 11.32
CA GLU A 82 5.84 -31.87 12.64
C GLU A 82 4.65 -31.02 13.10
N TRP A 83 4.12 -31.33 14.28
CA TRP A 83 3.04 -30.57 14.89
C TRP A 83 3.55 -29.75 16.07
N PRO A 84 3.01 -28.53 16.30
CA PRO A 84 3.37 -27.75 17.49
C PRO A 84 3.04 -28.47 18.78
N ASP A 85 3.87 -28.26 19.81
CA ASP A 85 3.57 -28.72 21.17
C ASP A 85 2.18 -28.25 21.60
N GLY A 86 1.36 -29.19 22.06
CA GLY A 86 -0.02 -28.95 22.47
C GLY A 86 -1.08 -29.34 21.42
N ILE A 87 -0.69 -29.82 20.23
CA ILE A 87 -1.60 -30.53 19.31
C ILE A 87 -1.51 -32.01 19.61
N PRO A 88 -2.58 -32.65 20.19
CA PRO A 88 -2.61 -34.09 20.36
C PRO A 88 -2.75 -34.83 19.01
N GLU A 89 -2.32 -36.08 18.95
CA GLU A 89 -2.40 -36.89 17.71
C GLU A 89 -3.81 -36.92 17.12
N GLU A 90 -4.82 -37.05 17.97
CA GLU A 90 -6.22 -36.99 17.53
C GLU A 90 -6.61 -35.61 16.95
N GLY A 91 -6.07 -34.54 17.51
CA GLY A 91 -6.24 -33.20 16.98
C GLY A 91 -5.60 -33.01 15.58
N ALA A 92 -4.40 -33.58 15.39
CA ALA A 92 -3.73 -33.59 14.09
C ALA A 92 -4.54 -34.36 13.04
N ARG A 93 -5.11 -35.51 13.40
CA ARG A 93 -6.01 -36.33 12.55
C ARG A 93 -7.25 -35.55 12.15
N LYS A 94 -7.86 -34.81 13.09
CA LYS A 94 -9.04 -33.97 12.82
C LYS A 94 -8.73 -32.82 11.86
N ILE A 95 -7.57 -32.15 12.02
CA ILE A 95 -7.12 -31.11 11.12
C ILE A 95 -6.97 -31.69 9.70
N ALA A 96 -6.22 -32.77 9.54
CA ALA A 96 -5.99 -33.41 8.25
C ALA A 96 -7.30 -33.89 7.60
N ALA A 97 -8.19 -34.54 8.38
CA ALA A 97 -9.49 -34.98 7.90
C ALA A 97 -10.35 -33.82 7.38
N ARG A 98 -10.34 -32.69 8.08
CA ARG A 98 -11.11 -31.52 7.69
C ARG A 98 -10.57 -30.88 6.41
N MET A 99 -9.25 -30.75 6.31
CA MET A 99 -8.60 -30.26 5.08
C MET A 99 -8.90 -31.19 3.90
N LEU A 100 -8.89 -32.52 4.12
CA LEU A 100 -9.23 -33.51 3.10
C LEU A 100 -10.67 -33.40 2.61
N GLU A 101 -11.64 -33.22 3.53
CA GLU A 101 -13.04 -32.97 3.15
C GLU A 101 -13.16 -31.78 2.21
N ASP A 102 -12.47 -30.68 2.54
CA ASP A 102 -12.52 -29.46 1.75
C ASP A 102 -11.87 -29.64 0.37
N VAL A 103 -10.77 -30.39 0.28
CA VAL A 103 -10.10 -30.71 -1.01
C VAL A 103 -10.98 -31.62 -1.86
N ARG A 104 -11.57 -32.69 -1.25
CA ARG A 104 -12.43 -33.64 -1.97
C ARG A 104 -13.76 -33.05 -2.44
N ALA A 105 -14.31 -32.11 -1.68
CA ALA A 105 -15.52 -31.41 -2.06
C ALA A 105 -15.35 -30.59 -3.36
N GLY A 106 -14.12 -30.44 -3.85
CA GLY A 106 -13.81 -29.75 -5.09
C GLY A 106 -14.30 -28.30 -5.09
N LYS A 107 -14.48 -27.71 -3.89
CA LYS A 107 -15.01 -26.34 -3.75
C LYS A 107 -13.95 -25.34 -4.15
N PRO A 108 -13.92 -24.88 -5.41
CA PRO A 108 -13.03 -23.81 -5.81
C PRO A 108 -13.45 -22.47 -5.17
N ASP A 109 -14.69 -22.42 -4.63
CA ASP A 109 -15.30 -21.23 -4.10
C ASP A 109 -15.53 -21.35 -2.59
N LEU A 110 -14.61 -20.80 -1.79
CA LEU A 110 -14.74 -20.65 -0.33
C LEU A 110 -15.84 -19.65 0.07
N TRP A 111 -16.54 -19.13 -0.90
CA TRP A 111 -17.42 -17.98 -0.78
C TRP A 111 -18.58 -18.16 0.20
N GLU A 112 -19.33 -19.24 0.09
CA GLU A 112 -20.43 -19.50 1.00
C GLU A 112 -19.94 -19.98 2.35
N GLU A 113 -18.81 -20.69 2.38
CA GLU A 113 -18.22 -21.21 3.60
C GLU A 113 -17.44 -20.16 4.38
N ALA A 114 -16.69 -19.32 3.68
CA ALA A 114 -15.91 -18.24 4.32
C ALA A 114 -16.80 -17.26 5.08
N ARG A 115 -18.07 -17.13 4.69
CA ARG A 115 -19.01 -16.20 5.31
C ARG A 115 -18.35 -14.85 5.57
N VAL A 116 -17.79 -14.26 4.51
CA VAL A 116 -17.17 -12.94 4.61
C VAL A 116 -18.13 -11.99 5.32
N GLY A 117 -17.62 -11.29 6.33
CA GLY A 117 -18.38 -10.48 7.27
C GLY A 117 -19.11 -9.28 6.65
N VAL A 118 -19.84 -9.51 5.56
CA VAL A 118 -20.67 -8.49 4.91
C VAL A 118 -21.96 -9.12 4.39
N ARG A 119 -23.11 -8.56 4.81
CA ARG A 119 -24.42 -9.00 4.33
C ARG A 119 -25.39 -7.84 4.21
N ALA A 120 -26.32 -7.94 3.27
CA ALA A 120 -27.50 -7.11 3.25
C ALA A 120 -28.55 -7.73 4.19
N ALA A 121 -28.92 -7.02 5.25
CA ALA A 121 -29.99 -7.46 6.15
C ALA A 121 -31.36 -7.23 5.49
N ASP A 122 -31.50 -6.13 4.77
CA ASP A 122 -32.66 -5.75 3.96
C ASP A 122 -32.20 -4.87 2.78
N ASP A 123 -33.13 -4.26 2.05
CA ASP A 123 -32.84 -3.42 0.86
C ASP A 123 -32.07 -2.14 1.22
N TYR A 124 -32.04 -1.72 2.47
CA TYR A 124 -31.47 -0.45 2.92
C TYR A 124 -30.38 -0.62 3.98
N THR A 125 -30.22 -1.84 4.52
CA THR A 125 -29.32 -2.12 5.64
C THR A 125 -28.18 -3.05 5.21
N LEU A 126 -26.95 -2.53 5.30
CA LEU A 126 -25.72 -3.31 5.12
C LEU A 126 -25.08 -3.55 6.49
N GLU A 127 -24.90 -4.81 6.85
CA GLU A 127 -24.17 -5.18 8.06
C GLU A 127 -22.76 -5.62 7.71
N MET A 128 -21.80 -5.14 8.51
CA MET A 128 -20.40 -5.51 8.41
C MET A 128 -19.92 -6.07 9.75
N GLU A 129 -19.39 -7.29 9.74
CA GLU A 129 -18.78 -7.94 10.90
C GLU A 129 -17.26 -7.83 10.77
N LEU A 130 -16.62 -7.18 11.75
CA LEU A 130 -15.17 -6.99 11.77
C LEU A 130 -14.48 -8.11 12.54
N ARG A 131 -13.20 -8.39 12.21
CA ARG A 131 -12.34 -9.33 12.94
C ARG A 131 -12.00 -8.84 14.35
N SER A 132 -11.86 -7.52 14.49
CA SER A 132 -11.50 -6.83 15.75
C SER A 132 -12.03 -5.42 15.74
N PRO A 133 -12.13 -4.74 16.91
CA PRO A 133 -12.45 -3.33 16.98
C PRO A 133 -11.51 -2.50 16.11
N MET A 134 -12.07 -1.57 15.31
CA MET A 134 -11.31 -0.75 14.36
C MET A 134 -11.74 0.72 14.45
N PRO A 135 -11.09 1.54 15.30
CA PRO A 135 -11.45 2.95 15.47
C PRO A 135 -11.38 3.77 14.18
N GLN A 136 -10.46 3.44 13.28
CA GLN A 136 -10.24 4.13 11.98
C GLN A 136 -11.18 3.66 10.86
N LEU A 137 -12.11 2.73 11.09
CA LEU A 137 -13.03 2.24 10.05
C LEU A 137 -13.77 3.38 9.32
N PRO A 138 -14.29 4.43 9.97
CA PRO A 138 -14.97 5.53 9.28
C PRO A 138 -14.08 6.22 8.23
N LEU A 139 -12.77 6.35 8.50
CA LEU A 139 -11.80 6.92 7.56
C LEU A 139 -11.50 5.95 6.42
N LEU A 140 -11.36 4.66 6.72
CA LEU A 140 -11.13 3.62 5.71
C LEU A 140 -12.30 3.51 4.73
N LEU A 141 -13.54 3.69 5.17
CA LEU A 141 -14.73 3.69 4.31
C LEU A 141 -14.75 4.83 3.28
N LEU A 142 -13.93 5.87 3.44
CA LEU A 142 -13.78 6.95 2.46
C LEU A 142 -12.93 6.52 1.26
N HIS A 143 -12.13 5.46 1.37
CA HIS A 143 -11.32 4.97 0.27
C HIS A 143 -12.17 4.27 -0.80
N CYS A 144 -11.84 4.47 -2.07
CA CYS A 144 -12.63 3.97 -3.21
C CYS A 144 -12.77 2.44 -3.25
N THR A 145 -11.92 1.68 -2.56
CA THR A 145 -12.04 0.22 -2.41
C THR A 145 -13.34 -0.19 -1.70
N TRP A 146 -13.88 0.67 -0.86
CA TRP A 146 -15.14 0.45 -0.13
C TRP A 146 -16.38 0.97 -0.87
N PHE A 147 -16.20 1.71 -1.96
CA PHE A 147 -17.33 2.28 -2.69
C PHE A 147 -18.18 1.17 -3.35
N PRO A 148 -19.53 1.28 -3.27
CA PRO A 148 -20.42 0.34 -3.93
C PRO A 148 -20.28 0.41 -5.46
N VAL A 149 -20.34 -0.74 -6.12
CA VAL A 149 -20.29 -0.88 -7.57
C VAL A 149 -21.58 -1.57 -8.04
N PRO A 150 -22.28 -1.08 -9.08
CA PRO A 150 -23.55 -1.64 -9.50
C PRO A 150 -23.37 -2.97 -10.26
N ARG A 151 -23.74 -4.08 -9.62
CA ARG A 151 -23.58 -5.44 -10.15
C ARG A 151 -24.14 -5.58 -11.56
N HIS A 152 -25.37 -5.09 -11.79
CA HIS A 152 -26.05 -5.20 -13.07
C HIS A 152 -25.26 -4.55 -14.22
N ALA A 153 -24.59 -3.40 -13.96
CA ALA A 153 -23.76 -2.74 -14.96
C ALA A 153 -22.49 -3.53 -15.27
N VAL A 154 -21.87 -4.10 -14.23
CA VAL A 154 -20.65 -4.91 -14.39
C VAL A 154 -20.95 -6.21 -15.15
N GLU A 155 -22.00 -6.94 -14.77
CA GLU A 155 -22.41 -8.20 -15.42
C GLU A 155 -22.81 -8.00 -16.88
N ALA A 156 -23.49 -6.90 -17.19
CA ALA A 156 -23.86 -6.58 -18.57
C ALA A 156 -22.68 -6.27 -19.50
N HIS A 157 -21.49 -5.97 -18.93
CA HIS A 157 -20.33 -5.50 -19.69
C HIS A 157 -19.06 -6.36 -19.49
N GLY A 158 -19.19 -7.64 -19.21
CA GLY A 158 -18.07 -8.57 -19.15
C GLY A 158 -17.97 -9.37 -17.84
N GLY A 159 -18.77 -9.00 -16.83
CA GLY A 159 -18.84 -9.72 -15.56
C GLY A 159 -17.79 -9.26 -14.54
N MET A 160 -17.90 -9.84 -13.34
CA MET A 160 -17.15 -9.40 -12.16
C MET A 160 -15.65 -9.65 -12.24
N LEU A 161 -15.20 -10.60 -13.07
CA LEU A 161 -13.78 -10.94 -13.25
C LEU A 161 -13.15 -10.27 -14.49
N ASP A 162 -13.94 -9.51 -15.26
CA ASP A 162 -13.42 -8.79 -16.43
C ASP A 162 -12.53 -7.61 -16.00
N ARG A 163 -11.21 -7.75 -16.22
CA ARG A 163 -10.22 -6.71 -15.94
C ARG A 163 -10.12 -5.65 -17.05
N THR A 164 -10.86 -5.78 -18.14
CA THR A 164 -10.82 -4.82 -19.25
C THR A 164 -11.57 -3.52 -18.95
N GLY A 165 -12.35 -3.50 -17.87
CA GLY A 165 -13.04 -2.31 -17.39
C GLY A 165 -14.11 -1.78 -18.34
N LYS A 166 -14.73 -2.62 -19.16
CA LYS A 166 -15.76 -2.19 -20.14
C LYS A 166 -16.94 -1.46 -19.49
N TRP A 167 -17.32 -1.88 -18.28
CA TRP A 167 -18.40 -1.26 -17.51
C TRP A 167 -18.10 0.17 -17.05
N THR A 168 -16.82 0.61 -17.06
CA THR A 168 -16.42 1.98 -16.70
C THR A 168 -16.42 2.96 -17.88
N ARG A 169 -16.76 2.50 -19.08
CA ARG A 169 -16.75 3.34 -20.28
C ARG A 169 -17.97 4.27 -20.34
N PRO A 170 -17.88 5.40 -21.07
CA PRO A 170 -19.02 6.25 -21.31
C PRO A 170 -20.24 5.45 -21.83
N GLY A 171 -21.42 5.72 -21.28
CA GLY A 171 -22.66 5.00 -21.59
C GLY A 171 -22.87 3.69 -20.83
N ALA A 172 -21.82 3.02 -20.38
CA ALA A 172 -21.89 1.82 -19.52
C ALA A 172 -21.72 2.16 -18.03
N ALA A 173 -20.95 3.20 -17.72
CA ALA A 173 -20.66 3.61 -16.37
C ALA A 173 -21.92 4.11 -15.63
N VAL A 174 -22.27 3.42 -14.55
CA VAL A 174 -23.35 3.80 -13.62
C VAL A 174 -22.73 4.14 -12.28
N GLY A 175 -23.12 5.26 -11.71
CA GLY A 175 -22.64 5.72 -10.42
C GLY A 175 -23.69 6.48 -9.64
N ASN A 176 -23.54 6.53 -8.33
CA ASN A 176 -24.38 7.29 -7.41
C ASN A 176 -23.76 8.64 -7.00
N GLY A 177 -22.66 9.04 -7.64
CA GLY A 177 -21.96 10.30 -7.39
C GLY A 177 -22.61 11.51 -8.06
N PRO A 178 -22.09 12.73 -7.79
CA PRO A 178 -22.62 13.99 -8.31
C PRO A 178 -22.46 14.16 -9.83
N PHE A 179 -21.55 13.41 -10.44
CA PHE A 179 -21.28 13.46 -11.88
C PHE A 179 -21.29 12.05 -12.48
N LEU A 180 -21.64 11.98 -13.76
CA LEU A 180 -21.57 10.78 -14.60
C LEU A 180 -20.59 11.00 -15.74
N MET A 181 -19.83 9.95 -16.11
CA MET A 181 -18.94 10.01 -17.28
C MET A 181 -19.75 10.16 -18.55
N ALA A 182 -19.51 11.25 -19.28
CA ALA A 182 -20.17 11.56 -20.53
C ALA A 182 -19.31 11.16 -21.73
N GLU A 183 -18.04 11.46 -21.71
CA GLU A 183 -17.11 11.19 -22.79
C GLU A 183 -15.69 10.91 -22.26
N HIS A 184 -14.98 10.02 -22.97
CA HIS A 184 -13.56 9.76 -22.74
C HIS A 184 -12.86 9.68 -24.10
N ARG A 185 -12.05 10.69 -24.40
CA ARG A 185 -11.15 10.70 -25.56
C ARG A 185 -9.73 10.46 -25.08
N PHE A 186 -9.17 9.34 -25.52
CA PHE A 186 -7.81 8.95 -25.12
C PHE A 186 -6.80 10.04 -25.50
N ASN A 187 -5.95 10.44 -24.55
CA ASN A 187 -4.96 11.51 -24.66
C ASN A 187 -5.52 12.92 -24.96
N ASP A 188 -6.82 13.13 -24.94
CA ASP A 188 -7.45 14.40 -25.21
C ASP A 188 -8.18 14.92 -23.95
N TYR A 189 -9.26 14.27 -23.52
CA TYR A 189 -9.97 14.65 -22.30
C TYR A 189 -10.88 13.54 -21.76
N VAL A 190 -11.24 13.69 -20.47
CA VAL A 190 -12.39 13.03 -19.85
C VAL A 190 -13.43 14.08 -19.50
N GLU A 191 -14.67 13.90 -19.97
CA GLU A 191 -15.77 14.79 -19.63
C GLU A 191 -16.79 14.07 -18.72
N VAL A 192 -17.17 14.75 -17.65
CA VAL A 192 -18.25 14.31 -16.77
C VAL A 192 -19.35 15.38 -16.75
N ARG A 193 -20.62 14.95 -16.63
CA ARG A 193 -21.79 15.81 -16.54
C ARG A 193 -22.53 15.59 -15.25
N ARG A 194 -23.20 16.62 -14.76
CA ARG A 194 -24.01 16.57 -13.55
C ARG A 194 -24.99 15.42 -13.60
N ASN A 195 -25.04 14.64 -12.51
CA ASN A 195 -25.99 13.56 -12.34
C ASN A 195 -27.30 14.08 -11.74
N PRO A 196 -28.41 14.15 -12.51
CA PRO A 196 -29.68 14.64 -11.99
C PRO A 196 -30.32 13.70 -10.93
N ARG A 197 -29.84 12.45 -10.85
CA ARG A 197 -30.30 11.45 -9.88
C ARG A 197 -29.43 11.38 -8.62
N TYR A 198 -28.43 12.25 -8.51
CA TYR A 198 -27.63 12.31 -7.32
C TYR A 198 -28.49 12.74 -6.13
N ARG A 199 -28.33 12.06 -4.97
CA ARG A 199 -29.14 12.32 -3.76
C ARG A 199 -29.22 13.79 -3.36
N ASN A 200 -28.17 14.57 -3.64
CA ASN A 200 -28.11 16.00 -3.35
C ASN A 200 -27.82 16.80 -4.64
N ALA A 201 -28.53 16.51 -5.71
CA ALA A 201 -28.34 17.13 -7.02
C ALA A 201 -28.50 18.66 -7.01
N SER A 202 -29.35 19.20 -6.10
CA SER A 202 -29.57 20.64 -5.95
C SER A 202 -28.35 21.40 -5.42
N ALA A 203 -27.45 20.74 -4.69
CA ALA A 203 -26.20 21.35 -4.20
C ALA A 203 -25.09 21.36 -5.26
N VAL A 204 -25.24 20.62 -6.36
CA VAL A 204 -24.24 20.56 -7.43
C VAL A 204 -24.41 21.77 -8.35
N ARG A 205 -23.50 22.71 -8.25
CA ARG A 205 -23.54 23.98 -9.04
C ARG A 205 -23.01 23.81 -10.45
N LEU A 206 -22.00 22.96 -10.67
CA LEU A 206 -21.39 22.77 -11.97
C LEU A 206 -22.27 21.87 -12.87
N ASN A 207 -22.37 22.22 -14.15
CA ASN A 207 -23.06 21.39 -15.14
C ASN A 207 -22.21 20.19 -15.59
N GLY A 208 -20.90 20.34 -15.55
CA GLY A 208 -19.94 19.31 -15.90
C GLY A 208 -18.51 19.75 -15.61
N VAL A 209 -17.57 18.81 -15.75
CA VAL A 209 -16.13 19.05 -15.61
C VAL A 209 -15.43 18.34 -16.77
N ARG A 210 -14.44 19.00 -17.37
CA ARG A 210 -13.58 18.40 -18.39
C ARG A 210 -12.15 18.34 -17.83
N PHE A 211 -11.62 17.14 -17.72
CA PHE A 211 -10.26 16.87 -17.29
C PHE A 211 -9.36 16.76 -18.52
N LEU A 212 -8.35 17.61 -18.60
CA LEU A 212 -7.37 17.61 -19.69
C LEU A 212 -6.07 16.92 -19.20
N PRO A 213 -5.62 15.84 -19.83
CA PRO A 213 -4.37 15.21 -19.46
C PRO A 213 -3.19 16.07 -19.92
N THR A 214 -2.51 16.72 -18.99
CA THR A 214 -1.35 17.55 -19.25
C THR A 214 -0.15 16.96 -18.50
N VAL A 215 0.91 16.61 -19.24
CA VAL A 215 2.12 16.01 -18.65
C VAL A 215 3.08 17.08 -18.14
N ASN A 216 3.10 18.25 -18.79
CA ASN A 216 4.04 19.34 -18.52
C ASN A 216 3.40 20.43 -17.66
N GLY A 217 3.86 20.57 -16.41
CA GLY A 217 3.33 21.54 -15.44
C GLY A 217 3.54 23.01 -15.87
N PHE A 218 4.61 23.34 -16.62
CA PHE A 218 4.79 24.67 -17.18
C PHE A 218 3.70 25.02 -18.19
N THR A 219 3.35 24.08 -19.06
CA THR A 219 2.26 24.22 -20.02
C THR A 219 0.94 24.40 -19.29
N GLU A 220 0.67 23.57 -18.30
CA GLU A 220 -0.55 23.61 -17.48
C GLU A 220 -0.72 24.96 -16.78
N THR A 221 0.33 25.44 -16.11
CA THR A 221 0.33 26.76 -15.43
C THR A 221 0.08 27.90 -16.41
N ARG A 222 0.71 27.86 -17.61
CA ARG A 222 0.45 28.87 -18.67
C ARG A 222 -0.97 28.80 -19.20
N MET A 223 -1.55 27.60 -19.34
CA MET A 223 -2.94 27.42 -19.76
C MET A 223 -3.90 28.05 -18.74
N PHE A 224 -3.62 27.92 -17.44
CA PHE A 224 -4.41 28.57 -16.39
C PHE A 224 -4.36 30.11 -16.55
N PHE A 225 -3.18 30.72 -16.59
CA PHE A 225 -3.05 32.16 -16.71
C PHE A 225 -3.56 32.75 -18.05
N ASN A 226 -3.73 31.90 -19.07
CA ASN A 226 -4.36 32.24 -20.34
C ASN A 226 -5.87 31.93 -20.37
N GLY A 227 -6.49 31.61 -19.24
CA GLY A 227 -7.92 31.33 -19.13
C GLY A 227 -8.38 30.04 -19.84
N LYS A 228 -7.46 29.11 -20.11
CA LYS A 228 -7.79 27.81 -20.73
C LYS A 228 -8.11 26.74 -19.71
N LEU A 229 -7.70 26.91 -18.46
CA LEU A 229 -8.00 26.06 -17.33
C LEU A 229 -8.57 26.88 -16.19
N HIS A 230 -9.46 26.29 -15.41
CA HIS A 230 -10.01 26.86 -14.17
C HIS A 230 -9.21 26.40 -12.93
N VAL A 231 -8.57 25.25 -13.02
CA VAL A 231 -7.77 24.64 -11.95
C VAL A 231 -6.56 23.96 -12.57
N THR A 232 -5.41 24.06 -11.94
CA THR A 232 -4.21 23.27 -12.24
C THR A 232 -4.08 22.11 -11.25
N ASN A 233 -3.42 21.02 -11.66
CA ASN A 233 -3.14 19.91 -10.75
C ASN A 233 -1.95 20.23 -9.83
N ASN A 234 -0.91 20.86 -10.39
CA ASN A 234 0.22 21.36 -9.62
C ASN A 234 0.93 22.54 -10.32
N VAL A 235 1.72 23.28 -9.56
CA VAL A 235 2.61 24.33 -10.07
C VAL A 235 4.05 23.84 -9.95
N PRO A 236 4.87 23.86 -11.02
CA PRO A 236 6.28 23.52 -10.93
C PRO A 236 7.02 24.40 -9.91
N PRO A 237 8.01 23.87 -9.18
CA PRO A 237 8.77 24.62 -8.18
C PRO A 237 9.32 25.94 -8.72
N GLU A 238 9.83 25.95 -9.95
CA GLU A 238 10.42 27.11 -10.61
C GLU A 238 9.38 28.20 -10.97
N MET A 239 8.10 27.82 -11.03
CA MET A 239 7.00 28.75 -11.27
C MET A 239 6.25 29.17 -10.02
N THR A 240 6.56 28.62 -8.85
CA THR A 240 5.83 28.87 -7.60
C THR A 240 5.80 30.35 -7.24
N ALA A 241 6.95 31.03 -7.30
CA ALA A 241 7.03 32.48 -7.02
C ALA A 241 6.17 33.28 -7.98
N TYR A 242 6.27 33.01 -9.28
CA TYR A 242 5.47 33.64 -10.33
C TYR A 242 3.98 33.40 -10.15
N ALA A 243 3.60 32.14 -9.85
CA ALA A 243 2.21 31.78 -9.67
C ALA A 243 1.60 32.41 -8.41
N ARG A 244 2.37 32.52 -7.33
CA ARG A 244 1.93 33.18 -6.09
C ARG A 244 1.74 34.71 -6.33
N GLU A 245 2.66 35.37 -7.00
CA GLU A 245 2.57 36.79 -7.29
C GLU A 245 1.37 37.11 -8.22
N ARG A 246 1.20 36.33 -9.29
CA ARG A 246 0.20 36.58 -10.32
C ARG A 246 -1.18 35.99 -9.99
N GLY A 247 -1.23 34.90 -9.25
CA GLY A 247 -2.47 34.20 -8.89
C GLY A 247 -3.23 34.87 -7.75
N GLY A 248 -2.52 35.60 -6.87
CA GLY A 248 -3.18 36.21 -5.71
C GLY A 248 -3.99 35.22 -4.92
N ASP A 249 -5.29 35.49 -4.74
CA ASP A 249 -6.23 34.61 -4.00
C ASP A 249 -6.53 33.26 -4.69
N ASP A 250 -6.21 33.14 -5.99
CA ASP A 250 -6.35 31.86 -6.72
C ASP A 250 -5.16 30.91 -6.48
N PHE A 251 -4.06 31.41 -5.87
CA PHE A 251 -2.93 30.58 -5.52
C PHE A 251 -3.16 29.92 -4.14
N CYS A 252 -3.39 28.62 -4.14
CA CYS A 252 -3.56 27.82 -2.94
C CYS A 252 -2.31 26.94 -2.70
N GLN A 253 -1.84 26.89 -1.47
CA GLN A 253 -0.76 26.02 -1.05
C GLN A 253 -1.13 25.43 0.31
N ASP A 254 -1.35 24.12 0.32
CA ASP A 254 -1.73 23.38 1.51
C ASP A 254 -0.77 22.20 1.71
N ASP A 255 -0.57 21.79 2.97
CA ASP A 255 0.16 20.58 3.29
C ASP A 255 -0.60 19.35 2.75
N TYR A 256 0.12 18.49 2.07
CA TYR A 256 -0.45 17.26 1.53
C TYR A 256 0.07 16.05 2.31
N TYR A 257 -0.83 15.12 2.65
CA TYR A 257 -0.50 13.93 3.44
C TYR A 257 0.29 12.92 2.60
N VAL A 258 1.51 13.31 2.21
CA VAL A 258 2.39 12.60 1.26
C VAL A 258 3.82 12.57 1.78
N THR A 259 4.45 11.42 1.63
CA THR A 259 5.89 11.26 1.83
C THR A 259 6.57 10.92 0.51
N ILE A 260 7.63 11.66 0.20
CA ILE A 260 8.53 11.40 -0.92
C ILE A 260 9.75 10.65 -0.36
N PHE A 261 10.11 9.55 -1.00
CA PHE A 261 11.15 8.65 -0.48
C PHE A 261 11.77 7.79 -1.57
N TYR A 262 12.88 7.15 -1.29
CA TYR A 262 13.44 6.10 -2.12
C TYR A 262 13.20 4.72 -1.50
N ARG A 263 12.80 3.75 -2.33
CA ARG A 263 12.75 2.33 -1.98
C ARG A 263 14.10 1.71 -2.25
N LEU A 264 14.54 0.82 -1.37
CA LEU A 264 15.73 0.03 -1.52
C LEU A 264 15.33 -1.44 -1.73
N ASN A 265 15.93 -2.10 -2.71
CA ASN A 265 15.71 -3.53 -2.90
C ASN A 265 16.57 -4.31 -1.90
N THR A 266 15.98 -4.70 -0.78
CA THR A 266 16.69 -5.37 0.31
C THR A 266 17.10 -6.81 0.00
N SER A 267 16.63 -7.37 -1.11
CA SER A 267 17.03 -8.72 -1.55
C SER A 267 18.37 -8.74 -2.31
N ARG A 268 18.92 -7.56 -2.67
CA ARG A 268 20.15 -7.45 -3.47
C ARG A 268 21.33 -6.97 -2.62
N ALA A 269 22.49 -7.60 -2.82
CA ALA A 269 23.72 -7.09 -2.22
C ALA A 269 24.18 -5.79 -2.93
N PRO A 270 24.72 -4.81 -2.21
CA PRO A 270 24.95 -4.78 -0.76
C PRO A 270 23.76 -4.22 0.04
N LEU A 271 22.60 -3.96 -0.59
CA LEU A 271 21.41 -3.39 0.04
C LEU A 271 20.68 -4.38 0.98
N ASN A 272 21.07 -5.65 0.97
CA ASN A 272 20.63 -6.64 1.96
C ASN A 272 21.23 -6.39 3.37
N ASP A 273 22.29 -5.60 3.48
CA ASP A 273 22.87 -5.20 4.76
C ASP A 273 22.24 -3.89 5.27
N ALA A 274 21.58 -3.93 6.43
CA ALA A 274 20.94 -2.76 7.04
C ALA A 274 21.93 -1.62 7.34
N ARG A 275 23.21 -1.93 7.63
CA ARG A 275 24.26 -0.92 7.86
C ARG A 275 24.52 -0.09 6.60
N VAL A 276 24.51 -0.73 5.44
CA VAL A 276 24.62 -0.05 4.14
C VAL A 276 23.42 0.86 3.89
N ARG A 277 22.22 0.34 4.06
CA ARG A 277 21.00 1.12 3.87
C ARG A 277 20.93 2.33 4.78
N ARG A 278 21.28 2.13 6.06
CA ARG A 278 21.33 3.20 7.05
C ARG A 278 22.42 4.24 6.73
N ALA A 279 23.60 3.82 6.25
CA ALA A 279 24.65 4.72 5.82
C ALA A 279 24.19 5.62 4.66
N LEU A 280 23.50 5.05 3.67
CA LEU A 280 22.92 5.79 2.55
C LEU A 280 21.90 6.82 3.01
N SER A 281 21.02 6.47 3.97
CA SER A 281 20.02 7.38 4.52
C SER A 281 20.63 8.53 5.31
N LEU A 282 21.63 8.25 6.17
CA LEU A 282 22.35 9.25 7.00
C LEU A 282 23.21 10.23 6.18
N ALA A 283 23.54 9.89 4.93
CA ALA A 283 24.33 10.74 4.04
C ALA A 283 23.46 11.70 3.20
N VAL A 284 22.14 11.71 3.37
CA VAL A 284 21.22 12.61 2.68
C VAL A 284 20.89 13.81 3.56
N ASP A 285 21.29 15.00 3.10
CA ASP A 285 20.92 16.29 3.71
C ASP A 285 19.54 16.72 3.21
N ARG A 286 18.53 16.44 4.01
CA ARG A 286 17.11 16.69 3.66
C ARG A 286 16.76 18.16 3.70
N GLU A 287 17.40 18.94 4.58
CA GLU A 287 17.18 20.38 4.67
C GLU A 287 17.71 21.08 3.39
N ALA A 288 18.92 20.72 2.97
CA ALA A 288 19.48 21.22 1.71
C ALA A 288 18.64 20.77 0.51
N LEU A 289 18.17 19.52 0.51
CA LEU A 289 17.32 19.00 -0.56
C LEU A 289 16.01 19.79 -0.71
N VAL A 290 15.31 20.05 0.40
CA VAL A 290 14.06 20.82 0.39
C VAL A 290 14.31 22.28 0.00
N ARG A 291 15.34 22.90 0.55
CA ARG A 291 15.68 24.29 0.28
C ARG A 291 16.08 24.53 -1.18
N ASP A 292 16.95 23.67 -1.71
CA ASP A 292 17.68 23.95 -2.96
C ASP A 292 17.06 23.24 -4.20
N VAL A 293 16.30 22.16 -3.98
CA VAL A 293 15.70 21.35 -5.05
C VAL A 293 14.17 21.44 -5.06
N VAL A 294 13.53 21.31 -3.88
CA VAL A 294 12.04 21.35 -3.78
C VAL A 294 11.54 22.80 -3.79
N CYS A 295 12.37 23.76 -3.40
CA CYS A 295 12.13 25.21 -3.51
C CYS A 295 10.84 25.68 -2.81
N GLY A 296 10.54 25.19 -1.63
CA GLY A 296 9.44 25.66 -0.77
C GLY A 296 8.11 24.92 -0.91
N GLY A 297 8.10 23.78 -1.60
CA GLY A 297 6.92 22.91 -1.71
C GLY A 297 7.01 21.66 -0.83
N GLY A 298 7.56 21.74 0.39
CA GLY A 298 7.63 20.59 1.29
C GLY A 298 8.45 20.87 2.54
N GLN A 299 8.42 19.90 3.46
CA GLN A 299 9.17 19.94 4.71
C GLN A 299 10.14 18.75 4.80
N PRO A 300 11.41 18.96 5.25
CA PRO A 300 12.34 17.86 5.42
C PRO A 300 11.77 16.84 6.42
N CYS A 301 11.75 15.56 6.07
CA CYS A 301 11.21 14.55 6.96
C CYS A 301 12.32 13.84 7.76
N PHE A 302 12.04 13.60 9.05
CA PHE A 302 12.89 12.85 9.97
C PHE A 302 12.24 11.53 10.41
N GLY A 303 11.12 11.20 9.82
CA GLY A 303 10.36 9.95 9.87
C GLY A 303 9.72 9.64 8.52
N PHE A 304 8.88 8.61 8.47
CA PHE A 304 8.22 8.21 7.24
C PHE A 304 6.78 8.75 7.14
N THR A 305 6.00 8.58 8.20
CA THR A 305 4.60 9.02 8.25
C THR A 305 4.53 10.50 8.63
N PRO A 306 3.82 11.37 7.88
CA PRO A 306 3.61 12.74 8.32
C PRO A 306 2.83 12.81 9.65
N ASP A 307 3.05 13.84 10.46
CA ASP A 307 2.26 14.13 11.65
C ASP A 307 0.79 14.34 11.28
N GLY A 308 -0.13 13.84 12.09
CA GLY A 308 -1.56 14.03 11.87
C GLY A 308 -2.45 13.06 12.63
N ALA A 309 -3.74 13.35 12.76
CA ALA A 309 -4.73 12.51 13.43
C ALA A 309 -4.34 12.04 14.85
N GLY A 310 -3.57 12.84 15.57
CA GLY A 310 -3.06 12.49 16.90
C GLY A 310 -1.78 11.65 16.89
N TYR A 311 -1.27 11.30 15.72
CA TYR A 311 0.00 10.61 15.57
C TYR A 311 1.17 11.59 15.60
N LYS A 312 2.22 11.20 16.31
CA LYS A 312 3.51 11.89 16.33
C LYS A 312 4.58 10.99 15.76
N THR A 313 5.18 11.44 14.68
CA THR A 313 6.21 10.71 13.93
C THR A 313 7.47 10.56 14.78
N PRO A 314 8.01 9.35 14.92
CA PRO A 314 9.29 9.17 15.60
C PRO A 314 10.44 9.76 14.78
N HIS A 315 11.35 10.48 15.45
CA HIS A 315 12.61 10.90 14.85
C HIS A 315 13.53 9.70 14.65
N GLY A 316 13.59 9.14 13.45
CA GLY A 316 14.37 7.94 13.12
C GLY A 316 15.45 8.14 12.08
N VAL A 317 15.46 9.29 11.39
CA VAL A 317 16.45 9.66 10.37
C VAL A 317 17.06 11.02 10.66
N GLU A 318 18.38 11.09 10.50
CA GLU A 318 19.17 12.31 10.70
C GLU A 318 20.16 12.47 9.53
N PHE A 319 20.71 13.67 9.37
CA PHE A 319 21.87 13.87 8.51
C PHE A 319 23.14 13.75 9.34
N ASN A 320 23.91 12.66 9.14
CA ASN A 320 25.13 12.40 9.91
C ASN A 320 26.16 11.67 9.03
N PRO A 321 26.92 12.41 8.21
CA PRO A 321 27.89 11.81 7.28
C PRO A 321 29.02 11.04 7.96
N GLU A 322 29.38 11.39 9.21
CA GLU A 322 30.44 10.68 9.95
C GLU A 322 29.97 9.27 10.36
N LYS A 323 28.78 9.20 10.94
CA LYS A 323 28.16 7.92 11.29
C LYS A 323 27.87 7.09 10.02
N ALA A 324 27.47 7.74 8.92
CA ALA A 324 27.27 7.09 7.63
C ALA A 324 28.55 6.41 7.11
N ARG A 325 29.70 7.12 7.15
CA ARG A 325 31.01 6.55 6.77
C ARG A 325 31.41 5.40 7.67
N SER A 326 31.19 5.53 8.98
CA SER A 326 31.49 4.47 9.93
C SER A 326 30.71 3.20 9.65
N LEU A 327 29.39 3.30 9.42
CA LEU A 327 28.54 2.15 9.11
C LEU A 327 28.92 1.50 7.76
N LEU A 328 29.24 2.31 6.75
CA LEU A 328 29.65 1.82 5.45
C LEU A 328 31.00 1.08 5.55
N ALA A 329 31.95 1.59 6.34
CA ALA A 329 33.22 0.91 6.59
C ALA A 329 33.04 -0.41 7.35
N GLN A 330 32.14 -0.46 8.35
CA GLN A 330 31.79 -1.69 9.08
C GLN A 330 31.11 -2.74 8.16
N ALA A 331 30.45 -2.29 7.12
CA ALA A 331 29.85 -3.14 6.09
C ALA A 331 30.86 -3.62 5.03
N GLY A 332 32.16 -3.26 5.16
CA GLY A 332 33.23 -3.70 4.26
C GLY A 332 33.60 -2.71 3.15
N PHE A 333 33.05 -1.50 3.14
CA PHE A 333 33.27 -0.48 2.09
C PHE A 333 33.89 0.82 2.63
N PRO A 334 35.10 0.79 3.25
CA PRO A 334 35.69 1.98 3.82
C PRO A 334 35.98 3.06 2.75
N GLY A 335 35.37 4.25 2.93
CA GLY A 335 35.47 5.34 1.95
C GLY A 335 34.91 4.99 0.56
N GLY A 336 33.96 4.08 0.49
CA GLY A 336 33.34 3.62 -0.75
C GLY A 336 34.16 2.62 -1.58
N LYS A 337 35.33 2.21 -1.09
CA LYS A 337 36.19 1.25 -1.81
C LYS A 337 35.49 -0.10 -1.96
N GLY A 338 35.43 -0.60 -3.20
CA GLY A 338 34.79 -1.89 -3.51
C GLY A 338 33.27 -1.85 -3.53
N PHE A 339 32.63 -0.70 -3.26
CA PHE A 339 31.19 -0.58 -3.39
C PHE A 339 30.76 -0.75 -4.86
N PRO A 340 29.79 -1.62 -5.16
CA PRO A 340 29.37 -1.86 -6.55
C PRO A 340 28.66 -0.62 -7.13
N ARG A 341 28.65 -0.52 -8.46
CA ARG A 341 27.78 0.45 -9.13
C ARG A 341 26.34 0.00 -9.02
N LEU A 342 25.54 0.83 -8.40
CA LEU A 342 24.09 0.62 -8.27
C LEU A 342 23.35 1.64 -9.12
N GLU A 343 22.07 1.37 -9.40
CA GLU A 343 21.23 2.19 -10.25
C GLU A 343 20.05 2.77 -9.46
N LEU A 344 19.87 4.10 -9.53
CA LEU A 344 18.70 4.80 -9.04
C LEU A 344 17.70 4.98 -10.18
N MET A 345 16.60 4.26 -10.12
CA MET A 345 15.52 4.34 -11.08
C MET A 345 14.55 5.47 -10.71
N THR A 346 14.30 6.38 -11.65
CA THR A 346 13.35 7.49 -11.52
C THR A 346 12.33 7.48 -12.65
N THR A 347 11.28 8.28 -12.53
CA THR A 347 10.39 8.58 -13.66
C THR A 347 10.99 9.75 -14.49
N SER A 348 10.38 10.03 -15.64
CA SER A 348 10.80 11.14 -16.53
C SER A 348 10.42 12.54 -16.01
N ARG A 349 9.92 12.68 -14.78
CA ARG A 349 9.60 13.98 -14.19
C ARG A 349 10.87 14.73 -13.82
N GLU A 350 10.99 15.98 -14.22
CA GLU A 350 12.19 16.81 -14.04
C GLU A 350 12.61 16.92 -12.56
N VAL A 351 11.67 17.21 -11.68
CA VAL A 351 11.96 17.33 -10.23
C VAL A 351 12.54 16.06 -9.63
N GLN A 352 12.10 14.89 -10.09
CA GLN A 352 12.64 13.61 -9.62
C GLN A 352 14.07 13.38 -10.12
N LYS A 353 14.36 13.81 -11.33
CA LYS A 353 15.71 13.72 -11.90
C LYS A 353 16.68 14.65 -11.16
N THR A 354 16.31 15.92 -10.97
CA THR A 354 17.12 16.89 -10.21
C THR A 354 17.40 16.40 -8.78
N MET A 355 16.39 15.84 -8.13
CA MET A 355 16.53 15.24 -6.81
C MET A 355 17.50 14.04 -6.80
N ALA A 356 17.41 13.19 -7.81
CA ALA A 356 18.31 12.03 -7.94
C ALA A 356 19.77 12.50 -8.15
N GLU A 357 20.02 13.52 -8.96
CA GLU A 357 21.33 14.12 -9.18
C GLU A 357 21.90 14.74 -7.91
N ALA A 358 21.07 15.45 -7.14
CA ALA A 358 21.47 16.01 -5.85
C ALA A 358 21.88 14.93 -4.85
N ILE A 359 21.09 13.87 -4.70
CA ILE A 359 21.38 12.76 -3.78
C ILE A 359 22.58 11.94 -4.25
N GLN A 360 22.74 11.71 -5.55
CA GLN A 360 23.96 11.12 -6.15
C GLN A 360 25.20 11.93 -5.77
N GLY A 361 25.12 13.26 -5.84
CA GLY A 361 26.19 14.16 -5.42
C GLY A 361 26.51 14.04 -3.92
N MET A 362 25.48 13.96 -3.07
CA MET A 362 25.65 13.76 -1.62
C MET A 362 26.34 12.42 -1.31
N TRP A 363 25.91 11.31 -1.90
CA TRP A 363 26.51 9.99 -1.72
C TRP A 363 27.96 9.96 -2.21
N LYS A 364 28.25 10.58 -3.35
CA LYS A 364 29.63 10.73 -3.85
C LYS A 364 30.51 11.53 -2.87
N LYS A 365 30.01 12.67 -2.39
CA LYS A 365 30.72 13.58 -1.48
C LYS A 365 30.97 12.95 -0.11
N HIS A 366 29.96 12.33 0.47
CA HIS A 366 30.00 11.87 1.86
C HIS A 366 30.47 10.44 2.04
N LEU A 367 30.20 9.56 1.05
CA LEU A 367 30.49 8.13 1.14
C LEU A 367 31.51 7.64 0.12
N GLY A 368 31.86 8.44 -0.90
CA GLY A 368 32.75 8.05 -1.98
C GLY A 368 32.16 7.01 -2.94
N ILE A 369 30.83 6.84 -2.96
CA ILE A 369 30.16 5.88 -3.83
C ILE A 369 29.59 6.53 -5.08
N HIS A 370 29.45 5.74 -6.16
CA HIS A 370 28.84 6.16 -7.41
C HIS A 370 27.57 5.37 -7.65
N VAL A 371 26.49 6.09 -7.97
CA VAL A 371 25.19 5.52 -8.33
C VAL A 371 24.81 6.06 -9.71
N ASP A 372 24.38 5.20 -10.62
CA ASP A 372 23.91 5.61 -11.93
C ASP A 372 22.42 6.00 -11.84
N ILE A 373 21.96 6.94 -12.66
CA ILE A 373 20.56 7.38 -12.69
C ILE A 373 19.92 6.86 -13.99
N ARG A 374 18.82 6.13 -13.86
CA ARG A 374 18.02 5.66 -14.98
C ARG A 374 16.63 6.27 -14.94
N SER A 375 16.31 7.08 -15.95
CA SER A 375 14.95 7.58 -16.13
C SER A 375 14.12 6.62 -16.97
N CYS A 376 12.92 6.29 -16.50
CA CYS A 376 11.99 5.36 -17.15
C CYS A 376 10.65 6.04 -17.45
N GLU A 377 10.01 5.59 -18.53
CA GLU A 377 8.58 5.85 -18.74
C GLU A 377 7.76 5.18 -17.62
N TRP A 378 6.60 5.77 -17.30
CA TRP A 378 5.80 5.37 -16.13
C TRP A 378 5.43 3.88 -16.10
N THR A 379 5.00 3.31 -17.23
CA THR A 379 4.58 1.90 -17.30
C THR A 379 5.76 0.96 -17.07
N ALA A 380 6.91 1.23 -17.72
CA ALA A 380 8.16 0.50 -17.54
C ALA A 380 8.69 0.65 -16.10
N TYR A 381 8.62 1.86 -15.55
CA TYR A 381 8.98 2.15 -14.17
C TYR A 381 8.16 1.31 -13.18
N LYS A 382 6.83 1.30 -13.33
CA LYS A 382 5.94 0.52 -12.45
C LYS A 382 6.13 -0.98 -12.60
N PHE A 383 6.38 -1.45 -13.81
CA PHE A 383 6.70 -2.87 -14.03
C PHE A 383 7.98 -3.26 -13.30
N ALA A 384 9.07 -2.52 -13.49
CA ALA A 384 10.35 -2.78 -12.83
C ALA A 384 10.23 -2.72 -11.29
N GLN A 385 9.48 -1.74 -10.76
CA GLN A 385 9.24 -1.62 -9.32
C GLN A 385 8.47 -2.82 -8.77
N ASN A 386 7.37 -3.23 -9.42
CA ASN A 386 6.52 -4.33 -8.96
C ASN A 386 7.21 -5.70 -9.09
N SER A 387 8.13 -5.85 -10.06
CA SER A 387 8.91 -7.08 -10.27
C SER A 387 10.28 -7.06 -9.59
N MET A 388 10.54 -6.10 -8.70
CA MET A 388 11.80 -5.96 -7.96
C MET A 388 13.05 -5.87 -8.86
N GLN A 389 12.92 -5.30 -10.08
CA GLN A 389 14.01 -5.15 -11.06
C GLN A 389 14.67 -3.76 -10.93
N TYR A 390 15.12 -3.41 -9.74
CA TYR A 390 15.78 -2.15 -9.43
C TYR A 390 16.71 -2.32 -8.22
N ASP A 391 17.63 -1.39 -8.00
CA ASP A 391 18.42 -1.29 -6.78
C ASP A 391 17.82 -0.20 -5.87
N PHE A 392 17.68 1.02 -6.38
CA PHE A 392 16.91 2.10 -5.78
C PHE A 392 15.76 2.52 -6.70
N SER A 393 14.64 2.91 -6.12
CA SER A 393 13.48 3.41 -6.87
C SER A 393 12.92 4.66 -6.19
N SER A 394 12.84 5.78 -6.93
CA SER A 394 12.17 6.97 -6.43
C SER A 394 10.68 6.69 -6.23
N SER A 395 10.09 7.14 -5.14
CA SER A 395 8.71 6.81 -4.79
C SER A 395 8.04 7.94 -4.04
N SER A 396 6.74 7.93 -4.09
CA SER A 396 5.89 8.72 -3.20
C SER A 396 4.75 7.86 -2.67
N TRP A 397 4.27 8.19 -1.49
CA TRP A 397 3.05 7.62 -0.95
C TRP A 397 2.16 8.71 -0.41
N SER A 398 0.97 8.79 -0.95
CA SER A 398 -0.12 9.61 -0.43
C SER A 398 -0.96 8.75 0.50
N GLY A 399 -1.24 9.24 1.70
CA GLY A 399 -2.13 8.54 2.60
C GLY A 399 -3.49 8.32 1.99
N ASP A 400 -3.94 7.09 1.92
CA ASP A 400 -5.27 6.74 1.39
C ASP A 400 -6.39 7.25 2.30
N TYR A 401 -6.08 7.43 3.58
CA TYR A 401 -6.93 8.02 4.61
C TYR A 401 -6.05 8.62 5.71
N LEU A 402 -6.61 9.56 6.48
CA LEU A 402 -5.85 10.34 7.49
C LEU A 402 -5.60 9.50 8.76
N ASP A 403 -4.73 8.51 8.65
CA ASP A 403 -4.29 7.65 9.74
C ASP A 403 -2.91 7.06 9.43
N PRO A 404 -2.01 6.90 10.42
CA PRO A 404 -0.66 6.38 10.21
C PRO A 404 -0.63 4.96 9.64
N SER A 405 -1.65 4.14 9.86
CA SER A 405 -1.71 2.80 9.27
C SER A 405 -1.74 2.83 7.74
N SER A 406 -2.25 3.91 7.11
CA SER A 406 -2.18 4.10 5.66
C SER A 406 -0.74 4.16 5.12
N PHE A 407 0.22 4.53 5.95
CA PHE A 407 1.65 4.55 5.62
C PHE A 407 2.38 3.29 6.07
N LEU A 408 2.07 2.80 7.26
CA LEU A 408 2.82 1.71 7.88
C LEU A 408 2.36 0.33 7.40
N ASP A 409 1.09 0.13 7.10
CA ASP A 409 0.60 -1.10 6.50
C ASP A 409 1.23 -1.39 5.12
N LEU A 410 1.74 -0.35 4.45
CA LEU A 410 2.48 -0.46 3.19
C LEU A 410 3.66 -1.43 3.27
N TRP A 411 4.33 -1.53 4.41
CA TRP A 411 5.56 -2.29 4.61
C TRP A 411 5.33 -3.67 5.22
N GLY A 412 4.08 -4.00 5.54
CA GLY A 412 3.72 -5.34 5.97
C GLY A 412 3.86 -6.38 4.84
N SER A 413 4.14 -7.62 5.20
CA SER A 413 4.29 -8.73 4.24
C SER A 413 3.00 -9.04 3.46
N ALA A 414 1.85 -8.67 4.02
CA ALA A 414 0.55 -8.83 3.38
C ALA A 414 0.27 -7.76 2.30
N SER A 415 1.02 -6.66 2.30
CA SER A 415 0.79 -5.55 1.38
C SER A 415 1.31 -5.83 -0.02
N GLY A 416 0.45 -5.75 -1.03
CA GLY A 416 0.84 -5.82 -2.44
C GLY A 416 1.70 -4.64 -2.91
N ASN A 417 1.88 -3.64 -2.05
CA ASN A 417 2.69 -2.45 -2.31
C ASN A 417 4.08 -2.50 -1.66
N ASN A 418 4.39 -3.51 -0.84
CA ASN A 418 5.74 -3.72 -0.30
C ASN A 418 6.65 -4.30 -1.39
N ASN A 419 7.22 -3.42 -2.19
CA ASN A 419 8.14 -3.80 -3.26
C ASN A 419 9.61 -3.59 -2.85
N THR A 420 9.94 -3.77 -1.56
CA THR A 420 11.32 -3.66 -1.06
C THR A 420 11.97 -5.01 -0.78
N GLY A 421 11.16 -6.06 -0.63
CA GLY A 421 11.62 -7.38 -0.15
C GLY A 421 11.95 -7.38 1.34
N TRP A 422 11.72 -6.27 2.06
CA TRP A 422 11.95 -6.20 3.49
C TRP A 422 10.85 -6.90 4.28
N PHE A 423 11.26 -7.65 5.29
CA PHE A 423 10.40 -8.34 6.24
C PHE A 423 11.04 -8.29 7.62
N HIS A 424 10.25 -8.04 8.66
CA HIS A 424 10.71 -8.10 10.03
C HIS A 424 9.60 -8.62 10.96
N PRO A 425 9.81 -9.75 11.69
CA PRO A 425 8.76 -10.39 12.50
C PRO A 425 8.17 -9.47 13.58
N GLU A 426 9.01 -8.66 14.23
CA GLU A 426 8.56 -7.71 15.25
C GLU A 426 7.70 -6.58 14.64
N TYR A 427 8.00 -6.15 13.41
CA TYR A 427 7.18 -5.18 12.69
C TYR A 427 5.78 -5.73 12.42
N GLU A 428 5.68 -6.95 11.91
CA GLU A 428 4.41 -7.65 11.69
C GLU A 428 3.60 -7.79 12.99
N ARG A 429 4.29 -8.14 14.09
CA ARG A 429 3.66 -8.26 15.41
C ARG A 429 3.08 -6.92 15.87
N LEU A 430 3.85 -5.84 15.76
CA LEU A 430 3.40 -4.49 16.15
C LEU A 430 2.21 -4.03 15.32
N LEU A 431 2.21 -4.27 14.01
CA LEU A 431 1.06 -3.98 13.14
C LEU A 431 -0.16 -4.80 13.53
N ALA A 432 0.01 -6.11 13.80
CA ALA A 432 -1.09 -6.98 14.21
C ALA A 432 -1.70 -6.52 15.55
N GLU A 433 -0.86 -6.20 16.54
CA GLU A 433 -1.32 -5.68 17.83
C GLU A 433 -2.03 -4.33 17.69
N SER A 434 -1.55 -3.44 16.82
CA SER A 434 -2.18 -2.14 16.56
C SER A 434 -3.58 -2.29 15.95
N ARG A 435 -3.78 -3.32 15.12
CA ARG A 435 -5.07 -3.65 14.51
C ARG A 435 -6.04 -4.31 15.50
N ALA A 436 -5.53 -4.97 16.53
CA ALA A 436 -6.33 -5.72 17.51
C ALA A 436 -6.81 -4.86 18.68
N THR A 437 -6.31 -3.64 18.85
CA THR A 437 -6.70 -2.78 19.98
C THR A 437 -7.70 -1.70 19.57
N GLY A 438 -8.76 -1.53 20.39
CA GLY A 438 -9.70 -0.41 20.27
C GLY A 438 -9.22 0.86 20.99
N ASP A 439 -8.13 0.79 21.76
CA ASP A 439 -7.53 1.93 22.46
C ASP A 439 -6.66 2.72 21.48
N GLN A 440 -7.07 3.94 21.19
CA GLN A 440 -6.43 4.79 20.19
C GLN A 440 -5.01 5.22 20.62
N GLU A 441 -4.79 5.55 21.88
CA GLU A 441 -3.48 5.98 22.38
C GLU A 441 -2.47 4.82 22.31
N LYS A 442 -2.85 3.65 22.81
CA LYS A 442 -2.06 2.43 22.72
C LYS A 442 -1.76 2.07 21.25
N ARG A 443 -2.76 2.21 20.38
CA ARG A 443 -2.62 1.96 18.95
C ARG A 443 -1.57 2.88 18.32
N MET A 444 -1.62 4.19 18.58
CA MET A 444 -0.65 5.16 18.08
C MET A 444 0.78 4.87 18.59
N ALA A 445 0.91 4.46 19.84
CA ALA A 445 2.20 4.07 20.42
C ALA A 445 2.78 2.80 19.74
N LEU A 446 1.95 1.81 19.42
CA LEU A 446 2.38 0.61 18.69
C LEU A 446 2.85 0.95 17.26
N LEU A 447 2.11 1.80 16.57
CA LEU A 447 2.47 2.27 15.22
C LEU A 447 3.77 3.08 15.23
N ALA A 448 3.97 3.95 16.22
CA ALA A 448 5.22 4.70 16.37
C ALA A 448 6.44 3.77 16.62
N ARG A 449 6.26 2.71 17.40
CA ARG A 449 7.30 1.69 17.60
C ARG A 449 7.59 0.92 16.32
N ALA A 450 6.55 0.57 15.54
CA ALA A 450 6.73 -0.09 14.24
C ALA A 450 7.51 0.82 13.28
N GLU A 451 7.17 2.10 13.20
CA GLU A 451 7.87 3.05 12.36
C GLU A 451 9.34 3.22 12.79
N ALA A 452 9.61 3.39 14.09
CA ALA A 452 10.97 3.51 14.60
C ALA A 452 11.84 2.28 14.25
N LEU A 453 11.25 1.07 14.33
CA LEU A 453 11.91 -0.16 13.91
C LEU A 453 12.23 -0.15 12.40
N MET A 454 11.25 0.17 11.56
CA MET A 454 11.43 0.25 10.12
C MET A 454 12.52 1.27 9.74
N LEU A 455 12.50 2.45 10.36
CA LEU A 455 13.52 3.48 10.11
C LEU A 455 14.92 3.03 10.53
N SER A 456 15.04 2.25 11.61
CA SER A 456 16.32 1.68 12.05
C SER A 456 16.88 0.66 11.07
N GLU A 457 16.04 -0.07 10.36
CA GLU A 457 16.38 -1.05 9.33
C GLU A 457 16.54 -0.42 7.92
N SER A 458 16.00 0.78 7.72
CA SER A 458 16.09 1.61 6.52
C SER A 458 15.78 0.87 5.21
N PRO A 459 14.65 0.15 5.06
CA PRO A 459 14.25 -0.39 3.75
C PRO A 459 13.85 0.73 2.77
N VAL A 460 13.64 1.92 3.30
CA VAL A 460 13.36 3.15 2.54
C VAL A 460 14.19 4.30 3.07
N ILE A 461 14.40 5.31 2.23
CA ILE A 461 15.01 6.59 2.59
C ILE A 461 13.95 7.67 2.46
N PRO A 462 13.27 8.07 3.54
CA PRO A 462 12.38 9.23 3.52
C PRO A 462 13.15 10.50 3.18
N LEU A 463 12.57 11.39 2.38
CA LEU A 463 13.22 12.59 1.87
C LEU A 463 12.52 13.86 2.38
N TYR A 464 11.24 13.99 2.07
CA TYR A 464 10.45 15.13 2.53
C TYR A 464 8.95 14.81 2.53
N TRP A 465 8.19 15.56 3.30
CA TRP A 465 6.74 15.62 3.25
C TRP A 465 6.30 16.75 2.33
N ALA A 466 5.33 16.46 1.43
CA ALA A 466 4.85 17.44 0.45
C ALA A 466 3.64 18.23 1.00
#